data_96d2639c952f98f7d26368918145f651
#
_entry.id   96d2639c952f98f7d26368918145f651
#
_cell.length_a   1.000
_cell.length_b   1.000
_cell.length_c   1.000
_cell.angle_alpha   90.00
_cell.angle_beta   90.00
_cell.angle_gamma   90.00
#
_symmetry.space_group_name_H-M   'P 1'
#
loop_
_entity.id
_entity.type
_entity.pdbx_description
1 polymer ?
#
loop_
_entity_poly.entity_id
_entity_poly.type
_entity_poly.pdbx_seq_one_letter_code
_entity_poly.pdbx_strand_id
1 'polypeptide(L)'
;MIDQLLKLADGPLQEMLSGMNQNQPNQTASAMKETVFSSLQTQISSGNLDVVKEMFSGSETSPDAPVIQNLQGGVADDLMGKLGISREQAMGIAAAALPMIMNFFNKRVNDAPQENGDIMSSIVDSLQGKSGKIDASDLMGSLLGGGKSGGMDLGGLMDLGKGLFN
;
A
#
# COMPACT_ATOMS: atom_id res chain seq x y z
N MET A 1 -5.17 -2.05 -9.42
CA MET A 1 -3.98 -2.65 -8.80
C MET A 1 -3.61 -1.97 -7.48
N ILE A 2 -3.25 -0.69 -7.44
CA ILE A 2 -2.87 0.00 -6.17
C ILE A 2 -3.95 -0.11 -5.10
N ASP A 3 -5.24 0.05 -5.44
CA ASP A 3 -6.34 -0.09 -4.50
C ASP A 3 -6.37 -1.47 -3.83
N GLN A 4 -6.09 -2.52 -4.58
CA GLN A 4 -6.00 -3.88 -4.04
C GLN A 4 -4.78 -4.06 -3.13
N LEU A 5 -3.64 -3.46 -3.49
CA LEU A 5 -2.46 -3.46 -2.65
C LEU A 5 -2.70 -2.70 -1.33
N LEU A 6 -3.34 -1.53 -1.40
CA LEU A 6 -3.66 -0.75 -0.20
C LEU A 6 -4.64 -1.48 0.75
N LYS A 7 -5.52 -2.33 0.23
CA LYS A 7 -6.37 -3.19 1.08
C LYS A 7 -5.58 -4.16 1.94
N LEU A 8 -4.37 -4.55 1.53
CA LEU A 8 -3.50 -5.39 2.35
C LEU A 8 -3.01 -4.69 3.61
N ALA A 9 -2.92 -3.37 3.57
CA ALA A 9 -2.53 -2.56 4.72
C ALA A 9 -3.68 -2.29 5.71
N ASP A 10 -4.91 -2.73 5.43
CA ASP A 10 -6.09 -2.47 6.28
C ASP A 10 -5.92 -2.98 7.70
N GLY A 11 -5.52 -4.24 7.86
CA GLY A 11 -5.32 -4.86 9.15
C GLY A 11 -4.29 -4.10 10.00
N PRO A 12 -3.05 -3.95 9.53
CA PRO A 12 -2.01 -3.18 10.23
C PRO A 12 -2.42 -1.73 10.52
N LEU A 13 -3.10 -1.05 9.58
CA LEU A 13 -3.60 0.31 9.79
C LEU A 13 -4.64 0.40 10.89
N GLN A 14 -5.62 -0.50 10.90
CA GLN A 14 -6.66 -0.55 11.93
C GLN A 14 -6.06 -0.84 13.31
N GLU A 15 -5.11 -1.77 13.39
CA GLU A 15 -4.43 -2.10 14.64
C GLU A 15 -3.67 -0.88 15.19
N MET A 16 -2.89 -0.20 14.34
CA MET A 16 -2.16 1.01 14.74
C MET A 16 -3.12 2.11 15.20
N LEU A 17 -4.18 2.39 14.46
CA LEU A 17 -5.14 3.45 14.77
C LEU A 17 -5.95 3.15 16.03
N SER A 18 -6.25 1.89 16.29
CA SER A 18 -6.89 1.45 17.53
C SER A 18 -6.00 1.73 18.76
N GLY A 19 -4.69 1.56 18.61
CA GLY A 19 -3.71 1.90 19.64
C GLY A 19 -3.56 3.41 19.90
N MET A 20 -3.94 4.26 18.94
CA MET A 20 -3.88 5.71 19.04
C MET A 20 -5.13 6.37 19.68
N ASN A 21 -6.02 5.61 20.31
CA ASN A 21 -7.28 6.09 20.92
C ASN A 21 -8.15 6.91 19.95
N GLN A 22 -8.19 6.52 18.69
CA GLN A 22 -9.10 7.14 17.72
C GLN A 22 -10.54 6.70 17.96
N ASN A 23 -11.48 7.66 17.95
CA ASN A 23 -12.89 7.36 18.16
C ASN A 23 -13.52 6.49 17.06
N GLN A 24 -12.92 6.50 15.86
CA GLN A 24 -13.41 5.78 14.69
C GLN A 24 -12.27 5.21 13.85
N PRO A 25 -11.55 4.19 14.33
CA PRO A 25 -10.36 3.66 13.66
C PRO A 25 -10.64 3.14 12.24
N ASN A 26 -11.80 2.54 12.01
CA ASN A 26 -12.18 2.03 10.68
C ASN A 26 -12.40 3.16 9.64
N GLN A 27 -13.04 4.27 10.04
CA GLN A 27 -13.23 5.43 9.17
C GLN A 27 -11.88 6.11 8.89
N THR A 28 -11.05 6.24 9.90
CA THR A 28 -9.71 6.82 9.77
C THR A 28 -8.83 5.96 8.85
N ALA A 29 -8.87 4.64 8.98
CA ALA A 29 -8.15 3.73 8.09
C ALA A 29 -8.62 3.85 6.63
N SER A 30 -9.92 3.92 6.40
CA SER A 30 -10.49 4.10 5.07
C SER A 30 -10.11 5.45 4.46
N ALA A 31 -10.24 6.54 5.23
CA ALA A 31 -9.83 7.87 4.81
C ALA A 31 -8.34 7.93 4.51
N MET A 32 -7.51 7.31 5.33
CA MET A 32 -6.06 7.25 5.11
C MET A 32 -5.70 6.53 3.81
N LYS A 33 -6.30 5.38 3.52
CA LYS A 33 -6.09 4.67 2.26
C LYS A 33 -6.49 5.49 1.04
N GLU A 34 -7.67 6.08 1.06
CA GLU A 34 -8.16 6.93 -0.02
C GLU A 34 -7.22 8.12 -0.26
N THR A 35 -6.76 8.74 0.80
CA THR A 35 -5.84 9.87 0.73
C THR A 35 -4.48 9.46 0.18
N VAL A 36 -3.90 8.36 0.67
CA VAL A 36 -2.64 7.82 0.13
C VAL A 36 -2.80 7.44 -1.34
N PHE A 37 -3.90 6.80 -1.71
CA PHE A 37 -4.19 6.45 -3.11
C PHE A 37 -4.28 7.70 -4.01
N SER A 38 -5.01 8.72 -3.58
CA SER A 38 -5.15 10.00 -4.28
C SER A 38 -3.81 10.70 -4.44
N SER A 39 -3.00 10.73 -3.37
CA SER A 39 -1.66 11.31 -3.38
C SER A 39 -0.74 10.58 -4.35
N LEU A 40 -0.75 9.24 -4.34
CA LEU A 40 0.02 8.42 -5.27
C LEU A 40 -0.40 8.67 -6.73
N GLN A 41 -1.69 8.72 -7.02
CA GLN A 41 -2.19 9.05 -8.36
C GLN A 41 -1.71 10.42 -8.83
N THR A 42 -1.78 11.42 -7.96
CA THR A 42 -1.33 12.78 -8.26
C THR A 42 0.16 12.82 -8.56
N GLN A 43 0.98 12.16 -7.74
CA GLN A 43 2.43 12.08 -7.95
C GLN A 43 2.77 11.38 -9.27
N ILE A 44 2.14 10.25 -9.54
CA ILE A 44 2.36 9.49 -10.79
C ILE A 44 1.94 10.32 -12.01
N SER A 45 0.79 10.98 -11.94
CA SER A 45 0.31 11.83 -13.03
C SER A 45 1.20 13.04 -13.30
N SER A 46 1.89 13.53 -12.27
CA SER A 46 2.87 14.61 -12.35
C SER A 46 4.26 14.11 -12.79
N GLY A 47 4.43 12.81 -13.02
CA GLY A 47 5.71 12.20 -13.39
C GLY A 47 6.67 11.99 -12.21
N ASN A 48 6.23 12.27 -10.98
CA ASN A 48 7.02 12.04 -9.78
C ASN A 48 6.79 10.60 -9.26
N LEU A 49 7.76 9.75 -9.50
CA LEU A 49 7.72 8.34 -9.12
C LEU A 49 8.47 8.04 -7.82
N ASP A 50 9.03 9.04 -7.16
CA ASP A 50 9.89 8.83 -5.99
C ASP A 50 9.13 8.18 -4.84
N VAL A 51 7.86 8.55 -4.64
CA VAL A 51 6.99 7.91 -3.63
C VAL A 51 6.77 6.44 -3.93
N VAL A 52 6.52 6.11 -5.21
CA VAL A 52 6.31 4.71 -5.63
C VAL A 52 7.58 3.91 -5.49
N LYS A 53 8.72 4.48 -5.90
CA LYS A 53 10.03 3.83 -5.75
C LYS A 53 10.35 3.55 -4.29
N GLU A 54 10.12 4.52 -3.41
CA GLU A 54 10.37 4.37 -1.97
C GLU A 54 9.46 3.29 -1.37
N MET A 55 8.16 3.30 -1.71
CA MET A 55 7.17 2.34 -1.20
C MET A 55 7.46 0.88 -1.62
N PHE A 56 8.11 0.67 -2.76
CA PHE A 56 8.39 -0.64 -3.33
C PHE A 56 9.89 -0.92 -3.52
N SER A 57 10.75 -0.21 -2.81
CA SER A 57 12.21 -0.39 -2.87
C SER A 57 12.68 -1.69 -2.22
N GLY A 58 11.90 -2.24 -1.31
CA GLY A 58 12.30 -3.32 -0.42
C GLY A 58 13.22 -2.87 0.72
N SER A 59 13.48 -1.57 0.83
CA SER A 59 14.27 -0.97 1.91
C SER A 59 13.38 -0.30 2.93
N GLU A 60 13.81 -0.27 4.20
CA GLU A 60 13.05 0.40 5.24
C GLU A 60 13.01 1.91 5.00
N THR A 61 11.81 2.50 5.01
CA THR A 61 11.59 3.94 4.91
C THR A 61 11.61 4.56 6.31
N SER A 62 12.54 5.50 6.52
CA SER A 62 12.60 6.26 7.76
C SER A 62 11.38 7.21 7.89
N PRO A 63 10.85 7.42 9.11
CA PRO A 63 9.83 8.46 9.35
C PRO A 63 10.27 9.87 8.94
N ASP A 64 11.58 10.13 8.95
CA ASP A 64 12.17 11.42 8.57
C ASP A 64 12.54 11.49 7.07
N ALA A 65 12.21 10.45 6.28
CA ALA A 65 12.52 10.45 4.85
C ALA A 65 11.84 11.64 4.14
N PRO A 66 12.53 12.30 3.19
CA PRO A 66 11.98 13.45 2.46
C PRO A 66 10.63 13.15 1.80
N VAL A 67 10.44 11.93 1.33
CA VAL A 67 9.18 11.47 0.73
C VAL A 67 8.03 11.48 1.72
N ILE A 68 8.27 11.09 2.98
CA ILE A 68 7.29 11.13 4.07
C ILE A 68 6.92 12.59 4.37
N GLN A 69 7.91 13.46 4.55
CA GLN A 69 7.69 14.87 4.85
C GLN A 69 6.87 15.58 3.73
N ASN A 70 7.16 15.27 2.47
CA ASN A 70 6.44 15.82 1.33
C ASN A 70 4.98 15.37 1.26
N LEU A 71 4.68 14.13 1.66
CA LEU A 71 3.32 13.60 1.66
C LEU A 71 2.52 14.01 2.88
N GLN A 72 3.18 14.17 4.02
CA GLN A 72 2.54 14.34 5.32
C GLN A 72 1.57 15.53 5.37
N GLY A 73 1.97 16.67 4.78
CA GLY A 73 1.15 17.88 4.74
C GLY A 73 -0.15 17.67 3.96
N GLY A 74 -0.06 17.16 2.74
CA GLY A 74 -1.22 16.91 1.89
C GLY A 74 -2.15 15.83 2.46
N VAL A 75 -1.56 14.76 3.01
CA VAL A 75 -2.33 13.69 3.66
C VAL A 75 -3.05 14.22 4.90
N ALA A 76 -2.42 15.06 5.72
CA ALA A 76 -3.06 15.65 6.88
C ALA A 76 -4.22 16.58 6.48
N ASP A 77 -4.05 17.42 5.46
CA ASP A 77 -5.09 18.32 4.98
C ASP A 77 -6.32 17.53 4.45
N ASP A 78 -6.11 16.46 3.72
CA ASP A 78 -7.19 15.57 3.26
C ASP A 78 -7.89 14.86 4.42
N LEU A 79 -7.15 14.37 5.42
CA LEU A 79 -7.73 13.74 6.61
C LEU A 79 -8.58 14.72 7.41
N MET A 80 -8.14 15.97 7.56
CA MET A 80 -8.93 17.03 8.18
C MET A 80 -10.28 17.22 7.44
N GLY A 81 -10.24 17.30 6.11
CA GLY A 81 -11.43 17.47 5.28
C GLY A 81 -12.39 16.28 5.37
N LYS A 82 -11.86 15.05 5.39
CA LYS A 82 -12.66 13.81 5.40
C LYS A 82 -13.23 13.46 6.77
N LEU A 83 -12.47 13.70 7.83
CA LEU A 83 -12.79 13.23 9.18
C LEU A 83 -13.24 14.35 10.13
N GLY A 84 -13.08 15.62 9.76
CA GLY A 84 -13.39 16.75 10.62
C GLY A 84 -12.52 16.84 11.89
N ILE A 85 -11.30 16.29 11.84
CA ILE A 85 -10.35 16.30 12.95
C ILE A 85 -9.44 17.52 12.89
N SER A 86 -8.76 17.83 14.00
CA SER A 86 -7.80 18.93 14.04
C SER A 86 -6.55 18.65 13.19
N ARG A 87 -5.86 19.71 12.77
CA ARG A 87 -4.60 19.58 12.02
C ARG A 87 -3.53 18.80 12.80
N GLU A 88 -3.46 19.01 14.10
CA GLU A 88 -2.52 18.32 14.98
C GLU A 88 -2.79 16.81 15.01
N GLN A 89 -4.06 16.42 15.13
CA GLN A 89 -4.47 15.02 15.07
C GLN A 89 -4.19 14.41 13.69
N ALA A 90 -4.53 15.13 12.61
CA ALA A 90 -4.29 14.67 11.24
C ALA A 90 -2.80 14.50 10.94
N MET A 91 -1.97 15.43 11.37
CA MET A 91 -0.50 15.35 11.26
C MET A 91 0.06 14.17 12.04
N GLY A 92 -0.41 13.93 13.26
CA GLY A 92 -0.01 12.78 14.08
C GLY A 92 -0.35 11.45 13.42
N ILE A 93 -1.55 11.33 12.86
CA ILE A 93 -1.98 10.14 12.12
C ILE A 93 -1.12 9.94 10.86
N ALA A 94 -0.91 10.99 10.07
CA ALA A 94 -0.10 10.93 8.86
C ALA A 94 1.36 10.55 9.16
N ALA A 95 1.96 11.14 10.20
CA ALA A 95 3.33 10.87 10.62
C ALA A 95 3.54 9.41 11.05
N ALA A 96 2.54 8.78 11.65
CA ALA A 96 2.62 7.38 12.07
C ALA A 96 2.26 6.41 10.92
N ALA A 97 1.22 6.73 10.15
CA ALA A 97 0.67 5.83 9.16
C ALA A 97 1.51 5.76 7.87
N LEU A 98 2.08 6.88 7.40
CA LEU A 98 2.84 6.89 6.15
C LEU A 98 4.07 5.96 6.18
N PRO A 99 4.98 6.06 7.18
CA PRO A 99 6.12 5.15 7.26
C PRO A 99 5.67 3.69 7.43
N MET A 100 4.61 3.45 8.20
CA MET A 100 4.08 2.10 8.43
C MET A 100 3.55 1.50 7.13
N ILE A 101 2.78 2.24 6.32
CA ILE A 101 2.28 1.78 5.02
C ILE A 101 3.46 1.47 4.09
N MET A 102 4.44 2.38 3.99
CA MET A 102 5.61 2.18 3.13
C MET A 102 6.42 0.97 3.55
N ASN A 103 6.70 0.81 4.84
CA ASN A 103 7.46 -0.32 5.36
C ASN A 103 6.69 -1.64 5.22
N PHE A 104 5.37 -1.61 5.31
CA PHE A 104 4.55 -2.77 5.03
C PHE A 104 4.74 -3.26 3.59
N PHE A 105 4.72 -2.36 2.59
CA PHE A 105 4.94 -2.73 1.20
C PHE A 105 6.40 -3.11 0.92
N ASN A 106 7.36 -2.39 1.47
CA ASN A 106 8.78 -2.75 1.37
C ASN A 106 9.06 -4.15 1.90
N LYS A 107 8.44 -4.51 3.02
CA LYS A 107 8.52 -5.88 3.55
C LYS A 107 7.92 -6.90 2.57
N ARG A 108 6.76 -6.61 1.98
CA ARG A 108 6.13 -7.49 0.98
C ARG A 108 6.99 -7.69 -0.26
N VAL A 109 7.63 -6.62 -0.74
CA VAL A 109 8.58 -6.69 -1.84
C VAL A 109 9.77 -7.57 -1.47
N ASN A 110 10.32 -7.40 -0.28
CA ASN A 110 11.45 -8.21 0.22
C ASN A 110 11.11 -9.70 0.40
N ASP A 111 9.87 -9.98 0.81
CA ASP A 111 9.39 -11.34 1.03
C ASP A 111 8.99 -12.05 -0.29
N ALA A 112 8.85 -11.31 -1.38
CA ALA A 112 8.49 -11.85 -2.69
C ALA A 112 9.64 -12.65 -3.32
N PRO A 113 9.34 -13.67 -4.15
CA PRO A 113 10.37 -14.49 -4.79
C PRO A 113 11.12 -13.78 -5.93
N GLN A 114 10.58 -12.68 -6.44
CA GLN A 114 11.19 -11.89 -7.51
C GLN A 114 12.18 -10.86 -6.95
N GLU A 115 13.07 -10.36 -7.82
CA GLU A 115 13.98 -9.29 -7.46
C GLU A 115 13.24 -7.97 -7.19
N ASN A 116 13.59 -7.27 -6.11
CA ASN A 116 12.94 -6.00 -5.71
C ASN A 116 12.90 -4.98 -6.85
N GLY A 117 13.98 -4.88 -7.63
CA GLY A 117 14.06 -3.98 -8.78
C GLY A 117 13.08 -4.33 -9.91
N ASP A 118 12.82 -5.60 -10.14
CA ASP A 118 11.87 -6.06 -11.15
C ASP A 118 10.43 -5.86 -10.68
N ILE A 119 10.15 -6.07 -9.40
CA ILE A 119 8.85 -5.75 -8.78
C ILE A 119 8.57 -4.25 -8.90
N MET A 120 9.50 -3.41 -8.45
CA MET A 120 9.37 -1.95 -8.49
C MET A 120 9.15 -1.44 -9.93
N SER A 121 9.97 -1.89 -10.89
CA SER A 121 9.81 -1.47 -12.28
C SER A 121 8.48 -1.93 -12.88
N SER A 122 8.02 -3.14 -12.58
CA SER A 122 6.74 -3.67 -13.06
C SER A 122 5.55 -2.91 -12.47
N ILE A 123 5.63 -2.47 -11.20
CA ILE A 123 4.62 -1.61 -10.59
C ILE A 123 4.57 -0.26 -11.31
N VAL A 124 5.74 0.38 -11.51
CA VAL A 124 5.83 1.67 -12.21
C VAL A 124 5.28 1.57 -13.63
N ASP A 125 5.67 0.53 -14.38
CA ASP A 125 5.19 0.30 -15.75
C ASP A 125 3.67 0.09 -15.79
N SER A 126 3.14 -0.73 -14.87
CA SER A 126 1.69 -0.96 -14.76
C SER A 126 0.92 0.33 -14.43
N LEU A 127 1.48 1.21 -13.60
CA LEU A 127 0.86 2.50 -13.27
C LEU A 127 0.89 3.47 -14.46
N GLN A 128 1.88 3.34 -15.34
CA GLN A 128 1.98 4.09 -16.58
C GLN A 128 1.20 3.46 -17.75
N GLY A 129 0.48 2.37 -17.51
CA GLY A 129 -0.24 1.64 -18.55
C GLY A 129 0.66 0.86 -19.50
N LYS A 130 1.91 0.58 -19.10
CA LYS A 130 2.87 -0.21 -19.86
C LYS A 130 2.89 -1.65 -19.34
N SER A 131 3.33 -2.58 -20.19
CA SER A 131 3.60 -3.96 -19.76
C SER A 131 4.93 -4.01 -19.01
N GLY A 132 4.89 -4.42 -17.74
CA GLY A 132 6.08 -4.64 -16.94
C GLY A 132 6.77 -5.98 -17.26
N LYS A 133 7.94 -6.21 -16.68
CA LYS A 133 8.67 -7.51 -16.77
C LYS A 133 7.90 -8.65 -16.11
N ILE A 134 7.13 -8.33 -15.07
CA ILE A 134 6.28 -9.27 -14.33
C ILE A 134 4.83 -8.95 -14.67
N ASP A 135 4.05 -9.96 -14.99
CA ASP A 135 2.62 -9.80 -15.25
C ASP A 135 1.90 -9.26 -14.00
N ALA A 136 0.90 -8.40 -14.19
CA ALA A 136 0.18 -7.77 -13.08
C ALA A 136 -0.46 -8.82 -12.14
N SER A 137 -0.89 -9.97 -12.67
CA SER A 137 -1.44 -11.08 -11.88
C SER A 137 -0.38 -11.77 -11.04
N ASP A 138 0.82 -12.01 -11.60
CA ASP A 138 1.95 -12.63 -10.92
C ASP A 138 2.54 -11.69 -9.87
N LEU A 139 2.62 -10.40 -10.20
CA LEU A 139 3.03 -9.36 -9.27
C LEU A 139 2.09 -9.28 -8.06
N MET A 140 0.79 -9.28 -8.32
CA MET A 140 -0.22 -9.27 -7.27
C MET A 140 -0.14 -10.54 -6.42
N GLY A 141 -0.01 -11.72 -7.05
CA GLY A 141 0.14 -12.99 -6.38
C GLY A 141 1.37 -13.03 -5.46
N SER A 142 2.49 -12.49 -5.91
CA SER A 142 3.74 -12.42 -5.14
C SER A 142 3.63 -11.51 -3.93
N LEU A 143 3.00 -10.34 -4.09
CA LEU A 143 2.81 -9.37 -3.01
C LEU A 143 1.72 -9.79 -2.01
N LEU A 144 0.69 -10.52 -2.49
CA LEU A 144 -0.38 -11.08 -1.66
C LEU A 144 0.06 -12.34 -0.92
N GLY A 145 0.84 -13.20 -1.58
CA GLY A 145 1.21 -14.52 -1.09
C GLY A 145 2.31 -14.55 -0.03
N GLY A 146 3.02 -13.43 0.18
CA GLY A 146 4.00 -13.22 1.26
C GLY A 146 4.90 -14.41 1.59
N GLY A 147 5.98 -14.61 0.81
CA GLY A 147 7.10 -15.44 1.25
C GLY A 147 7.24 -16.82 0.59
N LYS A 148 8.47 -17.27 0.53
CA LYS A 148 9.04 -18.50 -0.03
C LYS A 148 8.45 -19.83 0.49
N SER A 149 7.33 -19.80 1.20
CA SER A 149 6.77 -21.03 1.81
C SER A 149 5.26 -21.07 1.68
N GLY A 150 4.81 -21.87 0.75
CA GLY A 150 3.44 -22.28 0.61
C GLY A 150 2.74 -21.66 -0.59
N GLY A 151 2.94 -22.25 -1.77
CA GLY A 151 2.04 -22.07 -2.88
C GLY A 151 0.62 -22.40 -2.40
N MET A 152 -0.23 -21.38 -2.24
CA MET A 152 -1.65 -21.62 -2.34
C MET A 152 -1.88 -21.97 -3.80
N ASP A 153 -2.00 -23.27 -4.04
CA ASP A 153 -2.38 -23.85 -5.30
C ASP A 153 -3.77 -23.28 -5.67
N LEU A 154 -3.76 -22.22 -6.48
CA LEU A 154 -4.99 -21.66 -7.06
C LEU A 154 -5.76 -22.71 -7.90
N GLY A 155 -5.12 -23.81 -8.26
CA GLY A 155 -5.75 -24.98 -8.84
C GLY A 155 -6.77 -25.64 -7.91
N GLY A 156 -6.52 -25.65 -6.60
CA GLY A 156 -7.45 -26.18 -5.60
C GLY A 156 -8.71 -25.34 -5.41
N LEU A 157 -8.63 -24.01 -5.61
CA LEU A 157 -9.82 -23.13 -5.56
C LEU A 157 -10.72 -23.26 -6.79
N MET A 158 -10.14 -23.57 -7.96
CA MET A 158 -10.93 -23.86 -9.17
C MET A 158 -11.65 -25.22 -9.09
N ASP A 159 -11.07 -26.18 -8.38
CA ASP A 159 -11.67 -27.51 -8.21
C ASP A 159 -12.82 -27.50 -7.19
N LEU A 160 -12.74 -26.63 -6.15
CA LEU A 160 -13.84 -26.40 -5.21
C LEU A 160 -15.08 -25.76 -5.86
N GLY A 161 -14.89 -24.91 -6.88
CA GLY A 161 -15.98 -24.31 -7.65
C GLY A 161 -16.73 -25.31 -8.53
N LYS A 162 -16.07 -26.37 -9.00
CA LYS A 162 -16.70 -27.41 -9.83
C LYS A 162 -17.54 -28.40 -9.02
N GLY A 163 -17.28 -28.55 -7.74
CA GLY A 163 -18.03 -29.47 -6.87
C GLY A 163 -19.34 -28.90 -6.33
N LEU A 164 -19.59 -27.59 -6.46
CA LEU A 164 -20.79 -26.92 -5.95
C LEU A 164 -21.93 -26.73 -6.97
N PHE A 165 -21.71 -27.12 -8.24
CA PHE A 165 -22.71 -27.00 -9.31
C PHE A 165 -23.03 -28.32 -9.98
N ASN A 166 -23.01 -29.43 -9.23
CA ASN A 166 -23.49 -30.72 -9.76
C ASN A 166 -24.57 -31.30 -8.86
#